data_c5f22f93db04f68d8de0d8bb08b92d35
#
_entry.id   c5f22f93db04f68d8de0d8bb08b92d35
#
_cell.length_a   1.000
_cell.length_b   1.000
_cell.length_c   1.000
_cell.angle_alpha   90.00
_cell.angle_beta   90.00
_cell.angle_gamma   90.00
#
_symmetry.space_group_name_H-M   'P 1'
#
loop_
_entity.id
_entity.type
_entity.pdbx_description
1 polymer ?
#
loop_
_entity_poly.entity_id
_entity_poly.type
_entity_poly.pdbx_seq_one_letter_code
_entity_poly.pdbx_strand_id
1 'polypeptide(L)'
;MTLSPARVPGTGTEVRRLTATLYGYAFLDDLVLLYPVYALLFADTGLSVGQISSLFVLWSLTGVLLEVPSGVWADTVSRRLLLWIGPLLGAVGFGLWVLFPSYWAFAAGFVLWGVRGALGTGALEALVHEELDRLGAAGRYARVMGRAQAAGLLGVMGAMGLAGPVLALGGYGAVGLASVLACLLTAALAARLPEHRDGEKNRGAGDGWAATLRAGLAEARGNRSVRGALLLVPAVAAVWGALDEYTPLLVRDTGVADTTVPWLLLLVWAGATAGGLLAGAGERLDGTGLAALLAGSAVALAAGAAAGTPVGITLVALAFGGFQLAHVLADARLQRRIEGSGRATLTSVAGVGTELTTICVYGAYGVAASHLTHGSAFAVFALPYLVTALLLVVRRRADGDTQ
;
A
#
# COMPACT_ATOMS: atom_id res chain seq x y z
N MET A 1 6.39 7.58 46.37
CA MET A 1 7.56 6.93 45.76
C MET A 1 7.16 5.49 45.49
N THR A 2 6.49 5.22 44.37
CA THR A 2 6.04 3.88 43.95
C THR A 2 7.18 3.25 43.16
N LEU A 3 7.82 2.25 43.76
CA LEU A 3 8.84 1.44 43.09
C LEU A 3 8.20 0.74 41.90
N SER A 4 8.59 1.15 40.68
CA SER A 4 8.27 0.42 39.44
C SER A 4 8.86 -0.99 39.57
N PRO A 5 8.11 -2.07 39.30
CA PRO A 5 8.65 -3.42 39.40
C PRO A 5 9.85 -3.55 38.47
N ALA A 6 10.96 -4.08 38.98
CA ALA A 6 12.17 -4.34 38.20
C ALA A 6 11.81 -5.26 37.03
N ARG A 7 11.95 -4.76 35.78
CA ARG A 7 11.76 -5.55 34.55
C ARG A 7 12.80 -6.67 34.54
N VAL A 8 12.35 -7.91 34.60
CA VAL A 8 13.22 -9.07 34.40
C VAL A 8 13.63 -9.07 32.90
N PRO A 9 14.91 -9.01 32.57
CA PRO A 9 15.32 -9.10 31.17
C PRO A 9 14.82 -10.42 30.59
N GLY A 10 14.00 -10.36 29.54
CA GLY A 10 13.53 -11.54 28.84
C GLY A 10 14.70 -12.36 28.31
N THR A 11 14.59 -13.66 28.35
CA THR A 11 15.64 -14.54 27.83
C THR A 11 15.83 -14.27 26.33
N GLY A 12 17.07 -14.31 25.81
CA GLY A 12 17.35 -14.12 24.40
C GLY A 12 16.54 -15.06 23.49
N THR A 13 16.05 -16.18 24.06
CA THR A 13 15.17 -17.14 23.43
C THR A 13 13.76 -16.61 23.19
N GLU A 14 13.19 -15.84 24.10
CA GLU A 14 11.83 -15.25 23.93
C GLU A 14 11.83 -14.18 22.83
N VAL A 15 12.83 -13.29 22.82
CA VAL A 15 12.99 -12.32 21.74
C VAL A 15 13.18 -13.02 20.39
N ARG A 16 13.97 -14.10 20.34
CA ARG A 16 14.17 -14.87 19.11
C ARG A 16 12.88 -15.54 18.64
N ARG A 17 12.06 -16.08 19.56
CA ARG A 17 10.78 -16.70 19.24
C ARG A 17 9.79 -15.65 18.70
N LEU A 18 9.66 -14.49 19.36
CA LEU A 18 8.82 -13.39 18.89
C LEU A 18 9.23 -12.97 17.47
N THR A 19 10.51 -12.68 17.25
CA THR A 19 10.99 -12.19 15.95
C THR A 19 10.85 -13.23 14.85
N ALA A 20 11.12 -14.51 15.12
CA ALA A 20 10.95 -15.58 14.13
C ALA A 20 9.47 -15.75 13.72
N THR A 21 8.54 -15.71 14.70
CA THR A 21 7.10 -15.78 14.42
C THR A 21 6.64 -14.55 13.63
N LEU A 22 7.12 -13.36 13.99
CA LEU A 22 6.81 -12.11 13.30
C LEU A 22 7.29 -12.12 11.83
N TYR A 23 8.51 -12.58 11.58
CA TYR A 23 9.04 -12.62 10.20
C TYR A 23 8.31 -13.65 9.35
N GLY A 24 7.98 -14.81 9.93
CA GLY A 24 7.14 -15.81 9.26
C GLY A 24 5.73 -15.29 8.98
N TYR A 25 5.13 -14.57 9.93
CA TYR A 25 3.85 -13.91 9.77
C TYR A 25 3.91 -12.91 8.61
N ALA A 26 4.84 -11.96 8.62
CA ALA A 26 4.96 -10.93 7.59
C ALA A 26 5.22 -11.54 6.19
N PHE A 27 6.07 -12.57 6.11
CA PHE A 27 6.34 -13.27 4.85
C PHE A 27 5.07 -13.94 4.28
N LEU A 28 4.34 -14.69 5.12
CA LEU A 28 3.14 -15.42 4.67
C LEU A 28 1.94 -14.48 4.43
N ASP A 29 1.86 -13.38 5.16
CA ASP A 29 0.79 -12.39 4.99
C ASP A 29 0.79 -11.76 3.60
N ASP A 30 1.99 -11.59 3.03
CA ASP A 30 2.22 -11.05 1.70
C ASP A 30 2.42 -12.13 0.62
N LEU A 31 2.53 -13.44 0.99
CA LEU A 31 2.67 -14.55 0.06
C LEU A 31 1.31 -14.96 -0.53
N VAL A 32 0.57 -14.04 -1.11
CA VAL A 32 -0.74 -14.28 -1.72
C VAL A 32 -0.60 -14.34 -3.23
N LEU A 33 -0.66 -15.54 -3.79
CA LEU A 33 -0.42 -15.78 -5.21
C LEU A 33 -1.51 -15.17 -6.12
N LEU A 34 -2.69 -14.86 -5.59
CA LEU A 34 -3.75 -14.17 -6.34
C LEU A 34 -3.40 -12.71 -6.64
N TYR A 35 -2.57 -12.03 -5.85
CA TYR A 35 -2.27 -10.60 -6.04
C TYR A 35 -1.86 -10.24 -7.47
N PRO A 36 -0.90 -10.89 -8.11
CA PRO A 36 -0.51 -10.54 -9.47
C PRO A 36 -1.50 -10.94 -10.55
N VAL A 37 -2.55 -11.71 -10.26
CA VAL A 37 -3.44 -12.31 -11.28
C VAL A 37 -4.93 -12.13 -11.03
N TYR A 38 -5.35 -11.53 -9.92
CA TYR A 38 -6.79 -11.42 -9.64
C TYR A 38 -7.53 -10.52 -10.66
N ALA A 39 -6.89 -9.46 -11.17
CA ALA A 39 -7.49 -8.61 -12.20
C ALA A 39 -7.73 -9.40 -13.50
N LEU A 40 -6.83 -10.35 -13.82
CA LEU A 40 -7.00 -11.29 -14.94
C LEU A 40 -8.17 -12.23 -14.70
N LEU A 41 -8.28 -12.81 -13.48
CA LEU A 41 -9.42 -13.65 -13.08
C LEU A 41 -10.74 -12.92 -13.28
N PHE A 42 -10.82 -11.64 -12.88
CA PHE A 42 -12.04 -10.85 -13.02
C PHE A 42 -12.40 -10.62 -14.50
N ALA A 43 -11.40 -10.27 -15.31
CA ALA A 43 -11.59 -10.10 -16.76
C ALA A 43 -12.02 -11.41 -17.44
N ASP A 44 -11.42 -12.55 -17.07
CA ASP A 44 -11.76 -13.87 -17.61
C ASP A 44 -13.15 -14.36 -17.17
N THR A 45 -13.65 -13.86 -16.04
CA THR A 45 -15.03 -14.09 -15.61
C THR A 45 -16.04 -13.24 -16.40
N GLY A 46 -15.55 -12.36 -17.29
CA GLY A 46 -16.39 -11.52 -18.17
C GLY A 46 -16.76 -10.17 -17.56
N LEU A 47 -16.09 -9.73 -16.49
CA LEU A 47 -16.34 -8.40 -15.93
C LEU A 47 -15.78 -7.33 -16.87
N SER A 48 -16.55 -6.28 -17.08
CA SER A 48 -16.09 -5.06 -17.73
C SER A 48 -15.07 -4.33 -16.86
N VAL A 49 -14.20 -3.53 -17.47
CA VAL A 49 -13.22 -2.70 -16.72
C VAL A 49 -13.92 -1.76 -15.74
N GLY A 50 -15.13 -1.24 -16.09
CA GLY A 50 -15.92 -0.43 -15.17
C GLY A 50 -16.37 -1.22 -13.93
N GLN A 51 -16.75 -2.49 -14.07
CA GLN A 51 -17.08 -3.36 -12.94
C GLN A 51 -15.82 -3.65 -12.10
N ILE A 52 -14.68 -3.95 -12.72
CA ILE A 52 -13.40 -4.14 -12.01
C ILE A 52 -13.04 -2.86 -11.23
N SER A 53 -13.14 -1.69 -11.85
CA SER A 53 -12.91 -0.40 -11.19
C SER A 53 -13.84 -0.17 -9.99
N SER A 54 -15.12 -0.57 -10.11
CA SER A 54 -16.08 -0.46 -9.00
C SER A 54 -15.71 -1.35 -7.81
N LEU A 55 -15.08 -2.50 -8.06
CA LEU A 55 -14.54 -3.37 -7.00
C LEU A 55 -13.37 -2.70 -6.26
N PHE A 56 -12.46 -2.03 -6.98
CA PHE A 56 -11.36 -1.29 -6.36
C PHE A 56 -11.85 -0.07 -5.57
N VAL A 57 -12.86 0.64 -6.09
CA VAL A 57 -13.55 1.71 -5.33
C VAL A 57 -14.15 1.16 -4.05
N LEU A 58 -14.83 0.01 -4.09
CA LEU A 58 -15.41 -0.63 -2.92
C LEU A 58 -14.35 -1.03 -1.90
N TRP A 59 -13.23 -1.56 -2.34
CA TRP A 59 -12.10 -1.92 -1.49
C TRP A 59 -11.51 -0.69 -0.77
N SER A 60 -11.12 0.35 -1.52
CA SER A 60 -10.60 1.60 -0.94
C SER A 60 -11.62 2.27 -0.01
N LEU A 61 -12.90 2.30 -0.40
CA LEU A 61 -13.95 2.87 0.43
C LEU A 61 -14.12 2.11 1.74
N THR A 62 -14.03 0.77 1.71
CA THR A 62 -14.06 -0.07 2.91
C THR A 62 -12.88 0.27 3.84
N GLY A 63 -11.68 0.43 3.29
CA GLY A 63 -10.50 0.84 4.05
C GLY A 63 -10.69 2.19 4.74
N VAL A 64 -11.11 3.21 3.99
CA VAL A 64 -11.35 4.57 4.51
C VAL A 64 -12.41 4.58 5.61
N LEU A 65 -13.53 3.88 5.40
CA LEU A 65 -14.63 3.83 6.38
C LEU A 65 -14.24 3.11 7.67
N LEU A 66 -13.35 2.13 7.58
CA LEU A 66 -12.93 1.33 8.72
C LEU A 66 -11.66 1.86 9.40
N GLU A 67 -10.97 2.83 8.83
CA GLU A 67 -9.74 3.38 9.40
C GLU A 67 -9.96 3.93 10.83
N VAL A 68 -11.07 4.63 11.07
CA VAL A 68 -11.41 5.18 12.39
C VAL A 68 -11.88 4.09 13.37
N PRO A 69 -12.83 3.22 13.03
CA PRO A 69 -13.23 2.11 13.92
C PRO A 69 -12.09 1.17 14.27
N SER A 70 -11.17 0.91 13.34
CA SER A 70 -10.06 -0.02 13.56
C SER A 70 -9.10 0.44 14.65
N GLY A 71 -8.83 1.74 14.75
CA GLY A 71 -8.03 2.31 15.84
C GLY A 71 -8.66 2.02 17.22
N VAL A 72 -9.98 2.18 17.35
CA VAL A 72 -10.71 1.87 18.58
C VAL A 72 -10.67 0.36 18.88
N TRP A 73 -10.78 -0.48 17.85
CA TRP A 73 -10.69 -1.93 18.04
C TRP A 73 -9.29 -2.37 18.48
N ALA A 74 -8.22 -1.81 17.92
CA ALA A 74 -6.85 -2.10 18.34
C ALA A 74 -6.57 -1.75 19.80
N ASP A 75 -7.29 -0.75 20.37
CA ASP A 75 -7.16 -0.33 21.75
C ASP A 75 -8.05 -1.16 22.72
N THR A 76 -9.20 -1.62 22.27
CA THR A 76 -10.21 -2.30 23.12
C THR A 76 -10.17 -3.81 23.01
N VAL A 77 -9.85 -4.36 21.83
CA VAL A 77 -9.81 -5.80 21.54
C VAL A 77 -8.36 -6.31 21.61
N SER A 78 -8.19 -7.63 21.80
CA SER A 78 -6.88 -8.29 21.72
C SER A 78 -6.27 -8.07 20.33
N ARG A 79 -5.06 -7.49 20.27
CA ARG A 79 -4.33 -7.26 19.00
C ARG A 79 -4.00 -8.57 18.32
N ARG A 80 -3.60 -9.60 19.10
CA ARG A 80 -3.40 -10.95 18.57
C ARG A 80 -4.68 -11.50 17.93
N LEU A 81 -5.86 -11.24 18.53
CA LEU A 81 -7.14 -11.66 17.96
C LEU A 81 -7.41 -10.96 16.62
N LEU A 82 -7.16 -9.65 16.53
CA LEU A 82 -7.30 -8.90 15.27
C LEU A 82 -6.37 -9.43 14.19
N LEU A 83 -5.09 -9.68 14.52
CA LEU A 83 -4.09 -10.24 13.63
C LEU A 83 -4.39 -11.70 13.23
N TRP A 84 -5.16 -12.44 14.04
CA TRP A 84 -5.61 -13.78 13.73
C TRP A 84 -6.85 -13.79 12.83
N ILE A 85 -7.84 -12.92 13.10
CA ILE A 85 -9.08 -12.83 12.32
C ILE A 85 -8.80 -12.27 10.92
N GLY A 86 -7.92 -11.27 10.79
CA GLY A 86 -7.63 -10.62 9.52
C GLY A 86 -7.28 -11.61 8.40
N PRO A 87 -6.27 -12.47 8.54
CA PRO A 87 -5.94 -13.48 7.55
C PRO A 87 -7.06 -14.49 7.27
N LEU A 88 -7.89 -14.83 8.26
CA LEU A 88 -9.05 -15.70 8.05
C LEU A 88 -10.10 -15.04 7.15
N LEU A 89 -10.35 -13.74 7.31
CA LEU A 89 -11.20 -12.98 6.40
C LEU A 89 -10.63 -12.97 4.98
N GLY A 90 -9.30 -12.81 4.85
CA GLY A 90 -8.62 -12.96 3.57
C GLY A 90 -8.80 -14.33 2.94
N ALA A 91 -8.64 -15.41 3.73
CA ALA A 91 -8.85 -16.78 3.27
C ALA A 91 -10.28 -17.00 2.75
N VAL A 92 -11.29 -16.48 3.46
CA VAL A 92 -12.69 -16.55 3.01
C VAL A 92 -12.88 -15.74 1.73
N GLY A 93 -12.35 -14.51 1.65
CA GLY A 93 -12.46 -13.66 0.48
C GLY A 93 -11.85 -14.29 -0.77
N PHE A 94 -10.60 -14.78 -0.69
CA PHE A 94 -9.93 -15.44 -1.81
C PHE A 94 -10.57 -16.80 -2.15
N GLY A 95 -11.09 -17.50 -1.16
CA GLY A 95 -11.89 -18.71 -1.39
C GLY A 95 -13.17 -18.43 -2.17
N LEU A 96 -13.90 -17.38 -1.82
CA LEU A 96 -15.09 -16.93 -2.56
C LEU A 96 -14.75 -16.60 -4.02
N TRP A 97 -13.62 -15.94 -4.29
CA TRP A 97 -13.23 -15.55 -5.64
C TRP A 97 -13.02 -16.73 -6.58
N VAL A 98 -12.43 -17.82 -6.09
CA VAL A 98 -12.11 -18.97 -6.93
C VAL A 98 -13.21 -20.05 -6.95
N LEU A 99 -14.04 -20.14 -5.89
CA LEU A 99 -15.12 -21.12 -5.82
C LEU A 99 -16.42 -20.61 -6.47
N PHE A 100 -16.67 -19.30 -6.42
CA PHE A 100 -17.90 -18.67 -6.92
C PHE A 100 -17.58 -17.43 -7.75
N PRO A 101 -16.82 -17.55 -8.87
CA PRO A 101 -16.34 -16.41 -9.64
C PRO A 101 -17.52 -15.60 -10.20
N SER A 102 -17.84 -14.51 -9.53
CA SER A 102 -18.93 -13.59 -9.88
C SER A 102 -18.67 -12.21 -9.30
N TYR A 103 -19.25 -11.16 -9.88
CA TYR A 103 -19.11 -9.80 -9.41
C TYR A 103 -19.39 -9.67 -7.89
N TRP A 104 -20.45 -10.28 -7.38
CA TRP A 104 -20.82 -10.18 -5.97
C TRP A 104 -19.88 -10.93 -5.04
N ALA A 105 -19.33 -12.07 -5.47
CA ALA A 105 -18.31 -12.78 -4.71
C ALA A 105 -16.99 -11.98 -4.66
N PHE A 106 -16.62 -11.34 -5.78
CA PHE A 106 -15.45 -10.45 -5.82
C PHE A 106 -15.67 -9.23 -4.93
N ALA A 107 -16.85 -8.61 -4.96
CA ALA A 107 -17.23 -7.50 -4.10
C ALA A 107 -17.15 -7.88 -2.61
N ALA A 108 -17.76 -9.02 -2.23
CA ALA A 108 -17.67 -9.52 -0.85
C ALA A 108 -16.23 -9.77 -0.41
N GLY A 109 -15.41 -10.38 -1.28
CA GLY A 109 -14.00 -10.62 -0.99
C GLY A 109 -13.20 -9.32 -0.81
N PHE A 110 -13.46 -8.28 -1.59
CA PHE A 110 -12.83 -6.97 -1.41
C PHE A 110 -13.25 -6.27 -0.12
N VAL A 111 -14.53 -6.39 0.28
CA VAL A 111 -14.96 -5.91 1.60
C VAL A 111 -14.20 -6.65 2.71
N LEU A 112 -14.13 -7.99 2.64
CA LEU A 112 -13.39 -8.79 3.61
C LEU A 112 -11.89 -8.43 3.64
N TRP A 113 -11.31 -8.16 2.48
CA TRP A 113 -9.91 -7.74 2.39
C TRP A 113 -9.70 -6.33 2.95
N GLY A 114 -10.61 -5.39 2.68
CA GLY A 114 -10.59 -4.06 3.30
C GLY A 114 -10.70 -4.12 4.84
N VAL A 115 -11.61 -4.98 5.36
CA VAL A 115 -11.72 -5.25 6.81
C VAL A 115 -10.42 -5.83 7.35
N ARG A 116 -9.82 -6.84 6.68
CA ARG A 116 -8.52 -7.41 7.06
C ARG A 116 -7.45 -6.33 7.20
N GLY A 117 -7.33 -5.45 6.20
CA GLY A 117 -6.37 -4.35 6.22
C GLY A 117 -6.58 -3.44 7.43
N ALA A 118 -7.82 -3.02 7.67
CA ALA A 118 -8.17 -2.17 8.80
C ALA A 118 -7.86 -2.83 10.16
N LEU A 119 -8.12 -4.14 10.34
CA LEU A 119 -7.80 -4.87 11.57
C LEU A 119 -6.29 -5.00 11.82
N GLY A 120 -5.48 -5.04 10.75
CA GLY A 120 -4.02 -5.15 10.83
C GLY A 120 -3.32 -3.84 11.17
N THR A 121 -3.90 -2.71 10.72
CA THR A 121 -3.28 -1.39 10.84
C THR A 121 -3.05 -0.98 12.29
N GLY A 122 -1.78 -0.72 12.65
CA GLY A 122 -1.37 -0.34 14.01
C GLY A 122 -1.38 -1.48 15.04
N ALA A 123 -2.13 -2.56 14.83
CA ALA A 123 -2.21 -3.66 15.78
C ALA A 123 -0.90 -4.45 15.88
N LEU A 124 -0.23 -4.70 14.74
CA LEU A 124 1.03 -5.41 14.68
C LEU A 124 2.17 -4.61 15.32
N GLU A 125 2.29 -3.34 14.96
CA GLU A 125 3.29 -2.41 15.47
C GLU A 125 3.17 -2.25 16.99
N ALA A 126 1.96 -2.06 17.47
CA ALA A 126 1.69 -1.89 18.89
C ALA A 126 1.98 -3.17 19.68
N LEU A 127 1.57 -4.35 19.17
CA LEU A 127 1.88 -5.64 19.81
C LEU A 127 3.39 -5.87 19.90
N VAL A 128 4.11 -5.67 18.80
CA VAL A 128 5.56 -5.87 18.77
C VAL A 128 6.29 -4.89 19.67
N HIS A 129 5.85 -3.62 19.70
CA HIS A 129 6.43 -2.59 20.58
C HIS A 129 6.29 -2.98 22.05
N GLU A 130 5.08 -3.34 22.49
CA GLU A 130 4.80 -3.70 23.89
C GLU A 130 5.55 -4.98 24.30
N GLU A 131 5.58 -6.01 23.45
CA GLU A 131 6.29 -7.25 23.77
C GLU A 131 7.81 -7.05 23.84
N LEU A 132 8.39 -6.25 22.94
CA LEU A 132 9.82 -5.90 23.01
C LEU A 132 10.15 -5.05 24.24
N ASP A 133 9.26 -4.11 24.63
CA ASP A 133 9.43 -3.32 25.85
C ASP A 133 9.37 -4.19 27.10
N ARG A 134 8.37 -5.10 27.18
CA ARG A 134 8.26 -6.09 28.26
C ARG A 134 9.53 -6.95 28.40
N LEU A 135 10.13 -7.36 27.28
CA LEU A 135 11.35 -8.17 27.23
C LEU A 135 12.63 -7.35 27.45
N GLY A 136 12.54 -6.03 27.72
CA GLY A 136 13.69 -5.16 27.89
C GLY A 136 14.48 -4.94 26.58
N ALA A 137 13.87 -5.15 25.43
CA ALA A 137 14.47 -5.09 24.11
C ALA A 137 13.90 -3.97 23.23
N ALA A 138 13.25 -2.93 23.81
CA ALA A 138 12.62 -1.82 23.09
C ALA A 138 13.56 -1.15 22.06
N GLY A 139 14.84 -0.99 22.36
CA GLY A 139 15.83 -0.43 21.43
C GLY A 139 16.06 -1.25 20.14
N ARG A 140 15.50 -2.46 20.05
CA ARG A 140 15.58 -3.30 18.84
C ARG A 140 14.36 -3.11 17.91
N TYR A 141 13.33 -2.36 18.31
CA TYR A 141 12.06 -2.22 17.60
C TYR A 141 12.26 -1.88 16.11
N ALA A 142 12.98 -0.81 15.80
CA ALA A 142 13.19 -0.37 14.41
C ALA A 142 13.87 -1.46 13.56
N ARG A 143 14.85 -2.19 14.13
CA ARG A 143 15.54 -3.29 13.43
C ARG A 143 14.61 -4.49 13.20
N VAL A 144 13.78 -4.80 14.19
CA VAL A 144 12.84 -5.92 14.11
C VAL A 144 11.75 -5.63 13.07
N MET A 145 11.15 -4.43 13.13
CA MET A 145 10.13 -4.03 12.15
C MET A 145 10.69 -3.90 10.72
N GLY A 146 11.89 -3.34 10.57
CA GLY A 146 12.54 -3.28 9.25
C GLY A 146 12.81 -4.67 8.65
N ARG A 147 13.16 -5.66 9.47
CA ARG A 147 13.31 -7.05 8.99
C ARG A 147 11.97 -7.73 8.72
N ALA A 148 10.93 -7.42 9.47
CA ALA A 148 9.57 -7.91 9.19
C ALA A 148 9.09 -7.36 7.85
N GLN A 149 9.31 -6.08 7.59
CA GLN A 149 8.96 -5.47 6.31
C GLN A 149 9.76 -6.09 5.14
N ALA A 150 11.05 -6.37 5.32
CA ALA A 150 11.84 -7.08 4.33
C ALA A 150 11.32 -8.51 4.09
N ALA A 151 10.86 -9.21 5.14
CA ALA A 151 10.24 -10.52 5.00
C ALA A 151 8.93 -10.46 4.21
N GLY A 152 8.08 -9.44 4.44
CA GLY A 152 6.89 -9.19 3.63
C GLY A 152 7.22 -8.97 2.16
N LEU A 153 8.19 -8.11 1.85
CA LEU A 153 8.64 -7.90 0.47
C LEU A 153 9.11 -9.19 -0.21
N LEU A 154 9.81 -10.07 0.52
CA LEU A 154 10.17 -11.39 0.02
C LEU A 154 8.93 -12.27 -0.22
N GLY A 155 7.88 -12.10 0.59
CA GLY A 155 6.57 -12.75 0.39
C GLY A 155 5.93 -12.29 -0.92
N VAL A 156 5.84 -10.97 -1.17
CA VAL A 156 5.33 -10.41 -2.43
C VAL A 156 6.12 -10.93 -3.63
N MET A 157 7.46 -10.87 -3.57
CA MET A 157 8.32 -11.39 -4.65
C MET A 157 8.11 -12.90 -4.88
N GLY A 158 7.97 -13.66 -3.80
CA GLY A 158 7.66 -15.09 -3.84
C GLY A 158 6.29 -15.35 -4.49
N ALA A 159 5.27 -14.56 -4.13
CA ALA A 159 3.95 -14.66 -4.73
C ALA A 159 3.99 -14.39 -6.24
N MET A 160 4.67 -13.33 -6.67
CA MET A 160 4.84 -13.03 -8.10
C MET A 160 5.64 -14.11 -8.83
N GLY A 161 6.73 -14.63 -8.23
CA GLY A 161 7.54 -15.67 -8.83
C GLY A 161 6.82 -17.02 -8.95
N LEU A 162 5.94 -17.36 -7.99
CA LEU A 162 5.21 -18.62 -7.96
C LEU A 162 3.86 -18.58 -8.69
N ALA A 163 3.23 -17.41 -8.84
CA ALA A 163 1.90 -17.29 -9.42
C ALA A 163 1.85 -17.84 -10.86
N GLY A 164 2.81 -17.49 -11.72
CA GLY A 164 2.86 -17.99 -13.10
C GLY A 164 2.96 -19.52 -13.20
N PRO A 165 3.96 -20.16 -12.59
CA PRO A 165 4.06 -21.62 -12.53
C PRO A 165 2.82 -22.31 -11.94
N VAL A 166 2.26 -21.80 -10.83
CA VAL A 166 1.08 -22.39 -10.21
C VAL A 166 -0.16 -22.21 -11.09
N LEU A 167 -0.29 -21.05 -11.76
CA LEU A 167 -1.35 -20.81 -12.75
C LEU A 167 -1.25 -21.81 -13.93
N ALA A 168 -0.04 -22.07 -14.41
CA ALA A 168 0.19 -23.05 -15.48
C ALA A 168 -0.20 -24.48 -15.09
N LEU A 169 -0.01 -24.87 -13.81
CA LEU A 169 -0.27 -26.22 -13.32
C LEU A 169 -1.75 -26.48 -13.02
N GLY A 170 -2.50 -25.51 -12.53
CA GLY A 170 -3.87 -25.75 -12.07
C GLY A 170 -4.81 -24.54 -12.16
N GLY A 171 -4.49 -23.55 -13.00
CA GLY A 171 -5.32 -22.39 -13.22
C GLY A 171 -5.55 -21.55 -11.97
N TYR A 172 -6.55 -20.69 -12.02
CA TYR A 172 -6.90 -19.82 -10.88
C TYR A 172 -7.32 -20.59 -9.63
N GLY A 173 -7.85 -21.82 -9.77
CA GLY A 173 -8.18 -22.68 -8.64
C GLY A 173 -6.96 -23.04 -7.79
N ALA A 174 -5.84 -23.41 -8.42
CA ALA A 174 -4.59 -23.71 -7.73
C ALA A 174 -3.96 -22.46 -7.09
N VAL A 175 -3.97 -21.31 -7.80
CA VAL A 175 -3.50 -20.04 -7.28
C VAL A 175 -4.33 -19.59 -6.07
N GLY A 176 -5.65 -19.73 -6.16
CA GLY A 176 -6.56 -19.42 -5.05
C GLY A 176 -6.36 -20.32 -3.85
N LEU A 177 -6.24 -21.63 -4.05
CA LEU A 177 -5.94 -22.58 -2.97
C LEU A 177 -4.62 -22.23 -2.26
N ALA A 178 -3.56 -21.94 -3.02
CA ALA A 178 -2.27 -21.54 -2.46
C ALA A 178 -2.40 -20.25 -1.63
N SER A 179 -3.18 -19.28 -2.10
CA SER A 179 -3.45 -18.03 -1.40
C SER A 179 -4.25 -18.24 -0.11
N VAL A 180 -5.27 -19.10 -0.14
CA VAL A 180 -6.04 -19.49 1.06
C VAL A 180 -5.14 -20.18 2.07
N LEU A 181 -4.29 -21.12 1.63
CA LEU A 181 -3.34 -21.80 2.51
C LEU A 181 -2.34 -20.83 3.13
N ALA A 182 -1.81 -19.85 2.38
CA ALA A 182 -0.95 -18.81 2.91
C ALA A 182 -1.66 -18.01 4.01
N CYS A 183 -2.91 -17.61 3.78
CA CYS A 183 -3.72 -16.89 4.79
C CYS A 183 -3.97 -17.76 6.05
N LEU A 184 -4.29 -19.03 5.90
CA LEU A 184 -4.49 -19.94 7.04
C LEU A 184 -3.21 -20.15 7.85
N LEU A 185 -2.06 -20.27 7.17
CA LEU A 185 -0.76 -20.37 7.82
C LEU A 185 -0.40 -19.06 8.52
N THR A 186 -0.71 -17.89 7.93
CA THR A 186 -0.57 -16.57 8.56
C THR A 186 -1.39 -16.50 9.86
N ALA A 187 -2.65 -16.92 9.82
CA ALA A 187 -3.50 -16.99 11.01
C ALA A 187 -2.91 -17.92 12.08
N ALA A 188 -2.38 -19.09 11.67
CA ALA A 188 -1.74 -20.00 12.59
C ALA A 188 -0.48 -19.42 13.26
N LEU A 189 0.28 -18.58 12.54
CA LEU A 189 1.41 -17.86 13.13
C LEU A 189 0.95 -16.70 14.02
N ALA A 190 -0.10 -15.97 13.64
CA ALA A 190 -0.69 -14.93 14.48
C ALA A 190 -1.13 -15.48 15.85
N ALA A 191 -1.75 -16.66 15.87
CA ALA A 191 -2.14 -17.35 17.11
C ALA A 191 -0.97 -17.65 18.05
N ARG A 192 0.27 -17.74 17.51
CA ARG A 192 1.51 -17.99 18.28
C ARG A 192 2.21 -16.72 18.76
N LEU A 193 1.75 -15.55 18.32
CA LEU A 193 2.30 -14.28 18.80
C LEU A 193 1.97 -14.12 20.30
N PRO A 194 2.96 -13.79 21.13
CA PRO A 194 2.70 -13.50 22.52
C PRO A 194 1.94 -12.17 22.63
N GLU A 195 1.01 -12.09 23.56
CA GLU A 195 0.33 -10.84 23.93
C GLU A 195 0.16 -10.80 25.45
N HIS A 196 0.84 -9.87 26.10
CA HIS A 196 0.72 -9.61 27.52
C HIS A 196 0.16 -8.20 27.70
N ARG A 197 -1.12 -8.11 28.01
CA ARG A 197 -1.78 -6.83 28.30
C ARG A 197 -1.66 -6.54 29.80
N ASP A 198 -0.92 -5.49 30.14
CA ASP A 198 -1.01 -4.90 31.46
C ASP A 198 -2.35 -4.15 31.53
N GLY A 199 -3.30 -4.66 32.34
CA GLY A 199 -4.70 -4.25 32.37
C GLY A 199 -5.00 -2.79 32.75
N GLU A 200 -4.02 -1.89 32.73
CA GLU A 200 -4.16 -0.55 33.31
C GLU A 200 -3.79 0.64 32.44
N LYS A 201 -3.43 0.44 31.18
CA LYS A 201 -3.02 1.58 30.29
C LYS A 201 -3.69 1.52 28.93
N ASN A 202 -4.86 2.12 28.82
CA ASN A 202 -5.24 3.00 27.69
C ASN A 202 -6.69 3.45 27.82
N ARG A 203 -6.95 4.30 28.81
CA ARG A 203 -8.13 5.18 28.83
C ARG A 203 -7.66 6.59 28.52
N GLY A 204 -7.25 6.84 27.29
CA GLY A 204 -6.79 8.19 26.97
C GLY A 204 -6.36 8.36 25.54
N ALA A 205 -7.30 8.36 24.62
CA ALA A 205 -7.17 9.07 23.35
C ALA A 205 -8.52 9.16 22.65
N GLY A 206 -9.44 9.83 23.29
CA GLY A 206 -10.75 10.13 22.74
C GLY A 206 -10.90 11.57 22.27
N ASP A 207 -9.83 12.26 21.89
CA ASP A 207 -9.98 13.50 21.14
C ASP A 207 -10.29 13.11 19.70
N GLY A 208 -11.57 13.24 19.35
CA GLY A 208 -12.12 12.59 18.19
C GLY A 208 -11.33 12.90 16.92
N TRP A 209 -11.12 11.87 16.08
CA TRP A 209 -10.58 11.95 14.73
C TRP A 209 -11.08 13.21 13.97
N ALA A 210 -12.35 13.58 14.13
CA ALA A 210 -12.92 14.79 13.53
C ALA A 210 -12.31 16.10 14.10
N ALA A 211 -11.88 16.12 15.37
CA ALA A 211 -11.19 17.27 15.94
C ALA A 211 -9.75 17.35 15.42
N THR A 212 -9.08 16.22 15.36
CA THR A 212 -7.72 16.05 14.80
C THR A 212 -7.70 16.44 13.32
N LEU A 213 -8.65 15.96 12.52
CA LEU A 213 -8.80 16.32 11.10
C LEU A 213 -9.08 17.82 10.92
N ARG A 214 -9.97 18.40 11.73
CA ARG A 214 -10.27 19.84 11.69
C ARG A 214 -9.04 20.68 12.04
N ALA A 215 -8.27 20.29 13.06
CA ALA A 215 -7.04 20.98 13.43
C ALA A 215 -6.01 20.94 12.29
N GLY A 216 -5.77 19.78 11.67
CA GLY A 216 -4.87 19.64 10.52
C GLY A 216 -5.33 20.43 9.30
N LEU A 217 -6.63 20.44 9.00
CA LEU A 217 -7.18 21.26 7.92
C LEU A 217 -7.07 22.76 8.21
N ALA A 218 -7.21 23.19 9.47
CA ALA A 218 -7.01 24.59 9.87
C ALA A 218 -5.55 25.03 9.69
N GLU A 219 -4.60 24.20 10.10
CA GLU A 219 -3.16 24.43 9.90
C GLU A 219 -2.79 24.49 8.42
N ALA A 220 -3.31 23.57 7.61
CA ALA A 220 -3.11 23.56 6.16
C ALA A 220 -3.69 24.82 5.47
N ARG A 221 -4.81 25.35 5.97
CA ARG A 221 -5.41 26.59 5.45
C ARG A 221 -4.57 27.82 5.77
N GLY A 222 -3.95 27.84 6.95
CA GLY A 222 -3.13 28.97 7.41
C GLY A 222 -1.75 29.07 6.75
N ASN A 223 -1.19 27.95 6.29
CA ASN A 223 0.18 27.90 5.75
C ASN A 223 0.21 27.40 4.29
N ARG A 224 0.48 28.34 3.36
CA ARG A 224 0.56 28.05 1.92
C ARG A 224 1.61 26.98 1.57
N SER A 225 2.71 26.93 2.33
CA SER A 225 3.80 25.97 2.13
C SER A 225 3.37 24.55 2.53
N VAL A 226 2.71 24.41 3.69
CA VAL A 226 2.16 23.12 4.18
C VAL A 226 1.07 22.64 3.23
N ARG A 227 0.16 23.51 2.81
CA ARG A 227 -0.89 23.16 1.84
C ARG A 227 -0.32 22.65 0.52
N GLY A 228 0.75 23.30 0.01
CA GLY A 228 1.41 22.84 -1.22
C GLY A 228 2.04 21.47 -1.09
N ALA A 229 2.63 21.15 0.06
CA ALA A 229 3.20 19.84 0.35
C ALA A 229 2.11 18.77 0.55
N LEU A 230 1.02 19.10 1.27
CA LEU A 230 -0.14 18.23 1.46
C LEU A 230 -0.82 17.84 0.15
N LEU A 231 -0.93 18.74 -0.82
CA LEU A 231 -1.50 18.44 -2.13
C LEU A 231 -0.53 17.67 -3.04
N LEU A 232 0.78 17.81 -2.83
CA LEU A 232 1.78 17.13 -3.65
C LEU A 232 1.78 15.62 -3.40
N VAL A 233 1.59 15.16 -2.16
CA VAL A 233 1.59 13.72 -1.82
C VAL A 233 0.48 12.98 -2.57
N PRO A 234 -0.81 13.32 -2.47
CA PRO A 234 -1.86 12.69 -3.27
C PRO A 234 -1.63 12.78 -4.79
N ALA A 235 -1.20 13.96 -5.26
CA ALA A 235 -0.97 14.18 -6.69
C ALA A 235 0.12 13.26 -7.27
N VAL A 236 1.08 12.86 -6.45
CA VAL A 236 2.16 11.94 -6.87
C VAL A 236 1.79 10.48 -6.60
N ALA A 237 1.21 10.17 -5.43
CA ALA A 237 1.00 8.80 -4.99
C ALA A 237 -0.23 8.13 -5.60
N ALA A 238 -1.36 8.85 -5.71
CA ALA A 238 -2.65 8.22 -5.98
C ALA A 238 -2.76 7.61 -7.39
N VAL A 239 -2.24 8.29 -8.41
CA VAL A 239 -2.44 7.86 -9.80
C VAL A 239 -1.65 6.58 -10.11
N TRP A 240 -0.35 6.53 -9.81
CA TRP A 240 0.45 5.33 -10.10
C TRP A 240 0.05 4.17 -9.19
N GLY A 241 -0.33 4.45 -7.92
CA GLY A 241 -0.85 3.42 -7.02
C GLY A 241 -2.16 2.82 -7.56
N ALA A 242 -3.06 3.63 -8.11
CA ALA A 242 -4.26 3.12 -8.76
C ALA A 242 -3.95 2.36 -10.06
N LEU A 243 -3.00 2.82 -10.88
CA LEU A 243 -2.62 2.15 -12.12
C LEU A 243 -1.96 0.80 -11.89
N ASP A 244 -1.32 0.60 -10.72
CA ASP A 244 -0.73 -0.70 -10.35
C ASP A 244 -1.77 -1.83 -10.45
N GLU A 245 -3.00 -1.58 -10.01
CA GLU A 245 -4.10 -2.55 -10.03
C GLU A 245 -4.53 -2.96 -11.45
N TYR A 246 -4.31 -2.10 -12.45
CA TYR A 246 -4.61 -2.38 -13.85
C TYR A 246 -3.39 -2.84 -14.63
N THR A 247 -2.20 -2.79 -14.05
CA THR A 247 -0.95 -3.21 -14.73
C THR A 247 -0.99 -4.66 -15.22
N PRO A 248 -1.61 -5.64 -14.53
CA PRO A 248 -1.79 -6.99 -15.07
C PRO A 248 -2.55 -7.02 -16.40
N LEU A 249 -3.60 -6.18 -16.55
CA LEU A 249 -4.38 -6.08 -17.78
C LEU A 249 -3.58 -5.41 -18.89
N LEU A 250 -2.83 -4.35 -18.58
CA LEU A 250 -1.91 -3.72 -19.53
C LEU A 250 -0.85 -4.70 -20.04
N VAL A 251 -0.27 -5.51 -19.14
CA VAL A 251 0.72 -6.53 -19.49
C VAL A 251 0.11 -7.60 -20.39
N ARG A 252 -1.10 -8.08 -20.08
CA ARG A 252 -1.84 -9.03 -20.92
C ARG A 252 -2.06 -8.50 -22.33
N ASP A 253 -2.39 -7.21 -22.48
CA ASP A 253 -2.61 -6.57 -23.79
C ASP A 253 -1.37 -6.56 -24.67
N THR A 254 -0.18 -6.80 -24.12
CA THR A 254 1.06 -6.98 -24.93
C THR A 254 1.12 -8.33 -25.66
N GLY A 255 0.12 -9.21 -25.46
CA GLY A 255 0.02 -10.53 -26.11
C GLY A 255 0.81 -11.64 -25.43
N VAL A 256 1.35 -11.42 -24.22
CA VAL A 256 2.01 -12.48 -23.45
C VAL A 256 0.99 -13.43 -22.84
N ALA A 257 1.40 -14.67 -22.58
CA ALA A 257 0.58 -15.63 -21.85
C ALA A 257 0.36 -15.15 -20.41
N ASP A 258 -0.83 -15.43 -19.82
CA ASP A 258 -1.18 -15.03 -18.47
C ASP A 258 -0.19 -15.53 -17.42
N THR A 259 0.43 -16.68 -17.65
CA THR A 259 1.50 -17.23 -16.82
C THR A 259 2.78 -16.42 -16.80
N THR A 260 2.98 -15.55 -17.82
CA THR A 260 4.13 -14.63 -17.94
C THR A 260 3.86 -13.29 -17.26
N VAL A 261 2.58 -12.92 -17.10
CA VAL A 261 2.18 -11.63 -16.52
C VAL A 261 2.84 -11.38 -15.15
N PRO A 262 2.83 -12.32 -14.18
CA PRO A 262 3.45 -12.10 -12.87
C PRO A 262 4.96 -11.76 -12.94
N TRP A 263 5.69 -12.31 -13.92
CA TRP A 263 7.12 -12.02 -14.09
C TRP A 263 7.38 -10.60 -14.59
N LEU A 264 6.51 -10.09 -15.46
CA LEU A 264 6.60 -8.69 -15.92
C LEU A 264 6.14 -7.72 -14.82
N LEU A 265 5.18 -8.10 -13.99
CA LEU A 265 4.82 -7.33 -12.78
C LEU A 265 5.98 -7.29 -11.79
N LEU A 266 6.71 -8.40 -11.61
CA LEU A 266 7.92 -8.40 -10.78
C LEU A 266 8.96 -7.38 -11.28
N LEU A 267 9.11 -7.21 -12.61
CA LEU A 267 9.95 -6.17 -13.18
C LEU A 267 9.47 -4.76 -12.82
N VAL A 268 8.15 -4.50 -12.90
CA VAL A 268 7.55 -3.20 -12.52
C VAL A 268 7.80 -2.90 -11.04
N TRP A 269 7.57 -3.87 -10.16
CA TRP A 269 7.81 -3.74 -8.73
C TRP A 269 9.31 -3.61 -8.38
N ALA A 270 10.20 -4.26 -9.15
CA ALA A 270 11.64 -4.06 -9.02
C ALA A 270 12.02 -2.62 -9.37
N GLY A 271 11.41 -2.04 -10.41
CA GLY A 271 11.56 -0.64 -10.76
C GLY A 271 11.12 0.28 -9.63
N ALA A 272 9.92 0.08 -9.07
CA ALA A 272 9.42 0.85 -7.94
C ALA A 272 10.33 0.73 -6.72
N THR A 273 10.80 -0.49 -6.40
CA THR A 273 11.73 -0.74 -5.29
C THR A 273 13.05 0.02 -5.51
N ALA A 274 13.63 -0.03 -6.71
CA ALA A 274 14.84 0.70 -7.05
C ALA A 274 14.65 2.21 -6.89
N GLY A 275 13.48 2.75 -7.31
CA GLY A 275 13.12 4.15 -7.10
C GLY A 275 13.09 4.54 -5.62
N GLY A 276 12.50 3.72 -4.77
CA GLY A 276 12.50 3.91 -3.33
C GLY A 276 13.91 3.92 -2.72
N LEU A 277 14.78 2.99 -3.14
CA LEU A 277 16.16 2.90 -2.68
C LEU A 277 17.02 4.13 -3.11
N LEU A 278 16.67 4.76 -4.22
CA LEU A 278 17.35 5.98 -4.70
C LEU A 278 16.89 7.25 -3.96
N ALA A 279 15.96 7.17 -3.01
CA ALA A 279 15.41 8.34 -2.31
C ALA A 279 16.50 9.19 -1.62
N GLY A 280 17.48 8.57 -0.98
CA GLY A 280 18.61 9.30 -0.37
C GLY A 280 19.45 10.11 -1.37
N ALA A 281 19.69 9.56 -2.57
CA ALA A 281 20.34 10.31 -3.65
C ALA A 281 19.41 11.41 -4.21
N GLY A 282 18.11 11.13 -4.26
CA GLY A 282 17.07 12.03 -4.72
C GLY A 282 16.83 13.25 -3.82
N GLU A 283 17.24 13.25 -2.55
CA GLU A 283 17.08 14.39 -1.64
C GLU A 283 17.74 15.69 -2.16
N ARG A 284 18.75 15.55 -3.02
CA ARG A 284 19.42 16.68 -3.70
C ARG A 284 18.58 17.33 -4.80
N LEU A 285 17.51 16.68 -5.24
CA LEU A 285 16.62 17.22 -6.26
C LEU A 285 15.82 18.40 -5.68
N ASP A 286 15.96 19.55 -6.29
CA ASP A 286 15.14 20.71 -6.01
C ASP A 286 13.74 20.59 -6.65
N GLY A 287 12.96 21.66 -6.65
CA GLY A 287 11.63 21.67 -7.29
C GLY A 287 11.66 21.38 -8.79
N THR A 288 12.72 21.86 -9.49
CA THR A 288 12.89 21.63 -10.93
C THR A 288 13.31 20.19 -11.21
N GLY A 289 14.22 19.65 -10.37
CA GLY A 289 14.63 18.24 -10.47
C GLY A 289 13.45 17.29 -10.24
N LEU A 290 12.56 17.58 -9.26
CA LEU A 290 11.35 16.78 -9.06
C LEU A 290 10.37 16.92 -10.25
N ALA A 291 10.22 18.13 -10.80
CA ALA A 291 9.38 18.33 -11.99
C ALA A 291 9.92 17.56 -13.20
N ALA A 292 11.24 17.56 -13.43
CA ALA A 292 11.88 16.80 -14.49
C ALA A 292 11.72 15.28 -14.29
N LEU A 293 11.85 14.79 -13.05
CA LEU A 293 11.62 13.39 -12.69
C LEU A 293 10.17 12.98 -13.03
N LEU A 294 9.17 13.76 -12.57
CA LEU A 294 7.76 13.47 -12.85
C LEU A 294 7.44 13.51 -14.34
N ALA A 295 7.95 14.52 -15.08
CA ALA A 295 7.74 14.63 -16.52
C ALA A 295 8.39 13.47 -17.28
N GLY A 296 9.64 13.11 -16.94
CA GLY A 296 10.34 11.97 -17.55
C GLY A 296 9.63 10.65 -17.27
N SER A 297 9.17 10.43 -16.04
CA SER A 297 8.38 9.24 -15.67
C SER A 297 7.03 9.19 -16.38
N ALA A 298 6.35 10.32 -16.54
CA ALA A 298 5.09 10.39 -17.28
C ALA A 298 5.27 10.06 -18.76
N VAL A 299 6.32 10.57 -19.39
CA VAL A 299 6.67 10.24 -20.79
C VAL A 299 7.03 8.76 -20.92
N ALA A 300 7.83 8.21 -20.00
CA ALA A 300 8.18 6.79 -20.00
C ALA A 300 6.94 5.91 -19.83
N LEU A 301 6.00 6.27 -18.93
CA LEU A 301 4.73 5.57 -18.75
C LEU A 301 3.91 5.57 -20.05
N ALA A 302 3.69 6.76 -20.61
CA ALA A 302 2.89 6.90 -21.83
C ALA A 302 3.51 6.16 -23.02
N ALA A 303 4.82 6.30 -23.23
CA ALA A 303 5.52 5.62 -24.32
C ALA A 303 5.54 4.08 -24.12
N GLY A 304 5.81 3.61 -22.90
CA GLY A 304 5.84 2.19 -22.58
C GLY A 304 4.48 1.52 -22.74
N ALA A 305 3.42 2.15 -22.25
CA ALA A 305 2.06 1.63 -22.36
C ALA A 305 1.54 1.68 -23.81
N ALA A 306 1.82 2.77 -24.54
CA ALA A 306 1.41 2.92 -25.94
C ALA A 306 2.16 1.97 -26.90
N ALA A 307 3.36 1.50 -26.52
CA ALA A 307 4.13 0.56 -27.33
C ALA A 307 3.41 -0.79 -27.54
N GLY A 308 2.53 -1.20 -26.63
CA GLY A 308 1.77 -2.45 -26.72
C GLY A 308 2.65 -3.71 -26.82
N THR A 309 3.86 -3.67 -26.28
CA THR A 309 4.84 -4.76 -26.38
C THR A 309 5.41 -5.11 -25.01
N PRO A 310 5.86 -6.36 -24.78
CA PRO A 310 6.50 -6.74 -23.51
C PRO A 310 7.73 -5.87 -23.18
N VAL A 311 8.47 -5.41 -24.18
CA VAL A 311 9.62 -4.51 -24.00
C VAL A 311 9.15 -3.14 -23.48
N GLY A 312 7.99 -2.67 -23.90
CA GLY A 312 7.39 -1.43 -23.39
C GLY A 312 7.18 -1.45 -21.87
N ILE A 313 6.96 -2.63 -21.27
CA ILE A 313 6.80 -2.78 -19.82
C ILE A 313 8.08 -2.38 -19.05
N THR A 314 9.26 -2.43 -19.69
CA THR A 314 10.49 -1.90 -19.07
C THR A 314 10.41 -0.38 -18.86
N LEU A 315 9.80 0.36 -19.78
CA LEU A 315 9.55 1.79 -19.62
C LEU A 315 8.50 2.06 -18.52
N VAL A 316 7.47 1.21 -18.44
CA VAL A 316 6.49 1.27 -17.36
C VAL A 316 7.19 1.04 -16.01
N ALA A 317 8.09 0.05 -15.91
CA ALA A 317 8.88 -0.21 -14.70
C ALA A 317 9.77 0.98 -14.30
N LEU A 318 10.42 1.62 -15.27
CA LEU A 318 11.21 2.85 -15.04
C LEU A 318 10.32 4.01 -14.56
N ALA A 319 9.13 4.15 -15.16
CA ALA A 319 8.16 5.17 -14.76
C ALA A 319 7.70 4.97 -13.30
N PHE A 320 7.35 3.75 -12.92
CA PHE A 320 6.94 3.40 -11.55
C PHE A 320 8.09 3.66 -10.56
N GLY A 321 9.34 3.36 -10.96
CA GLY A 321 10.52 3.73 -10.18
C GLY A 321 10.64 5.23 -9.95
N GLY A 322 10.44 6.03 -10.99
CA GLY A 322 10.46 7.49 -10.89
C GLY A 322 9.31 8.05 -10.05
N PHE A 323 8.10 7.49 -10.17
CA PHE A 323 6.96 7.90 -9.33
C PHE A 323 7.15 7.52 -7.88
N GLN A 324 7.66 6.32 -7.59
CA GLN A 324 7.99 5.91 -6.22
C GLN A 324 9.06 6.81 -5.60
N LEU A 325 10.12 7.13 -6.32
CA LEU A 325 11.12 8.10 -5.88
C LEU A 325 10.47 9.46 -5.61
N ALA A 326 9.64 9.96 -6.52
CA ALA A 326 8.95 11.24 -6.35
C ALA A 326 8.00 11.23 -5.15
N HIS A 327 7.31 10.11 -4.88
CA HIS A 327 6.43 9.92 -3.73
C HIS A 327 7.23 10.03 -2.43
N VAL A 328 8.31 9.28 -2.27
CA VAL A 328 9.17 9.35 -1.07
C VAL A 328 9.71 10.78 -0.86
N LEU A 329 10.10 11.47 -1.93
CA LEU A 329 10.56 12.85 -1.84
C LEU A 329 9.44 13.83 -1.47
N ALA A 330 8.22 13.60 -1.94
CA ALA A 330 7.04 14.41 -1.58
C ALA A 330 6.72 14.26 -0.09
N ASP A 331 6.71 13.02 0.43
CA ASP A 331 6.52 12.74 1.85
C ASP A 331 7.63 13.38 2.70
N ALA A 332 8.88 13.22 2.33
CA ALA A 332 10.00 13.84 3.04
C ALA A 332 9.90 15.37 3.06
N ARG A 333 9.40 15.99 1.98
CA ARG A 333 9.15 17.44 1.92
C ARG A 333 7.99 17.85 2.81
N LEU A 334 6.93 17.07 2.89
CA LEU A 334 5.82 17.29 3.81
C LEU A 334 6.32 17.25 5.24
N GLN A 335 7.03 16.18 5.63
CA GLN A 335 7.55 16.01 6.99
C GLN A 335 8.50 17.13 7.43
N ARG A 336 9.31 17.69 6.51
CA ARG A 336 10.20 18.82 6.82
C ARG A 336 9.48 20.17 7.01
N ARG A 337 8.25 20.31 6.50
CA ARG A 337 7.48 21.56 6.59
C ARG A 337 6.51 21.60 7.75
N ILE A 338 6.35 20.49 8.44
CA ILE A 338 5.48 20.39 9.61
C ILE A 338 6.31 20.74 10.85
N GLU A 339 5.97 21.84 11.51
CA GLU A 339 6.56 22.25 12.78
C GLU A 339 5.60 21.87 13.92
N GLY A 340 6.11 21.22 14.98
CA GLY A 340 5.36 20.96 16.21
C GLY A 340 4.54 19.65 16.25
N SER A 341 3.45 19.64 17.03
CA SER A 341 2.65 18.46 17.37
C SER A 341 1.66 18.01 16.28
N GLY A 342 1.47 18.78 15.22
CA GLY A 342 0.53 18.50 14.13
C GLY A 342 0.97 17.44 13.13
N ARG A 343 2.18 16.86 13.28
CA ARG A 343 2.78 15.94 12.30
C ARG A 343 1.89 14.71 12.00
N ALA A 344 1.43 14.02 13.04
CA ALA A 344 0.57 12.85 12.87
C ALA A 344 -0.73 13.21 12.13
N THR A 345 -1.36 14.33 12.51
CA THR A 345 -2.59 14.85 11.92
C THR A 345 -2.43 15.15 10.43
N LEU A 346 -1.39 15.89 10.07
CA LEU A 346 -1.14 16.29 8.68
C LEU A 346 -0.78 15.08 7.80
N THR A 347 -0.06 14.09 8.35
CA THR A 347 0.22 12.83 7.65
C THR A 347 -1.07 12.05 7.40
N SER A 348 -1.98 11.95 8.40
CA SER A 348 -3.30 11.32 8.21
C SER A 348 -4.16 12.07 7.18
N VAL A 349 -4.14 13.41 7.18
CA VAL A 349 -4.84 14.22 6.16
C VAL A 349 -4.30 13.94 4.77
N ALA A 350 -2.98 13.83 4.60
CA ALA A 350 -2.37 13.46 3.33
C ALA A 350 -2.77 12.04 2.89
N GLY A 351 -2.79 11.08 3.82
CA GLY A 351 -3.25 9.71 3.57
C GLY A 351 -4.69 9.65 3.09
N VAL A 352 -5.63 10.26 3.83
CA VAL A 352 -7.05 10.35 3.42
C VAL A 352 -7.18 11.04 2.07
N GLY A 353 -6.42 12.12 1.82
CA GLY A 353 -6.40 12.80 0.53
C GLY A 353 -5.92 11.89 -0.60
N THR A 354 -4.92 11.05 -0.34
CA THR A 354 -4.43 10.04 -1.29
C THR A 354 -5.50 9.01 -1.60
N GLU A 355 -6.13 8.41 -0.60
CA GLU A 355 -7.19 7.41 -0.77
C GLU A 355 -8.40 7.97 -1.55
N LEU A 356 -8.87 9.16 -1.20
CA LEU A 356 -9.97 9.81 -1.93
C LEU A 356 -9.60 10.08 -3.39
N THR A 357 -8.36 10.50 -3.65
CA THR A 357 -7.87 10.70 -5.02
C THR A 357 -7.78 9.37 -5.76
N THR A 358 -7.31 8.31 -5.11
CA THR A 358 -7.23 6.94 -5.66
C THR A 358 -8.62 6.43 -6.06
N ILE A 359 -9.64 6.64 -5.21
CA ILE A 359 -11.04 6.30 -5.53
C ILE A 359 -11.51 7.04 -6.78
N CYS A 360 -11.21 8.36 -6.89
CA CYS A 360 -11.52 9.13 -8.08
C CYS A 360 -10.80 8.59 -9.34
N VAL A 361 -9.54 8.20 -9.20
CA VAL A 361 -8.75 7.61 -10.29
C VAL A 361 -9.35 6.28 -10.74
N TYR A 362 -9.75 5.39 -9.83
CA TYR A 362 -10.44 4.14 -10.18
C TYR A 362 -11.73 4.40 -10.97
N GLY A 363 -12.57 5.34 -10.50
CA GLY A 363 -13.79 5.71 -11.21
C GLY A 363 -13.52 6.29 -12.60
N ALA A 364 -12.57 7.21 -12.69
CA ALA A 364 -12.16 7.82 -13.96
C ALA A 364 -11.53 6.80 -14.93
N TYR A 365 -10.72 5.87 -14.42
CA TYR A 365 -10.13 4.80 -15.22
C TYR A 365 -11.21 3.86 -15.77
N GLY A 366 -12.20 3.47 -14.96
CA GLY A 366 -13.30 2.64 -15.42
C GLY A 366 -14.11 3.28 -16.56
N VAL A 367 -14.30 4.60 -16.51
CA VAL A 367 -14.93 5.36 -17.59
C VAL A 367 -14.02 5.44 -18.81
N ALA A 368 -12.75 5.80 -18.63
CA ALA A 368 -11.81 5.94 -19.73
C ALA A 368 -11.62 4.62 -20.49
N ALA A 369 -11.41 3.51 -19.77
CA ALA A 369 -11.17 2.20 -20.36
C ALA A 369 -12.43 1.55 -21.01
N SER A 370 -13.61 2.14 -20.86
CA SER A 370 -14.78 1.75 -21.66
C SER A 370 -14.71 2.24 -23.12
N HIS A 371 -13.82 3.20 -23.40
CA HIS A 371 -13.63 3.81 -24.72
C HIS A 371 -12.20 3.70 -25.25
N LEU A 372 -11.24 3.40 -24.39
CA LEU A 372 -9.81 3.36 -24.69
C LEU A 372 -9.25 1.97 -24.39
N THR A 373 -8.17 1.60 -25.09
CA THR A 373 -7.35 0.45 -24.69
C THR A 373 -6.61 0.75 -23.39
N HIS A 374 -6.16 -0.28 -22.64
CA HIS A 374 -5.36 -0.09 -21.43
C HIS A 374 -4.10 0.77 -21.70
N GLY A 375 -3.40 0.54 -22.83
CA GLY A 375 -2.24 1.34 -23.21
C GLY A 375 -2.57 2.83 -23.37
N SER A 376 -3.67 3.16 -24.06
CA SER A 376 -4.13 4.55 -24.23
C SER A 376 -4.61 5.16 -22.91
N ALA A 377 -5.29 4.39 -22.08
CA ALA A 377 -5.73 4.83 -20.75
C ALA A 377 -4.51 5.19 -19.86
N PHE A 378 -3.49 4.33 -19.78
CA PHE A 378 -2.26 4.62 -19.05
C PHE A 378 -1.56 5.90 -19.56
N ALA A 379 -1.53 6.11 -20.88
CA ALA A 379 -0.98 7.33 -21.46
C ALA A 379 -1.77 8.59 -21.06
N VAL A 380 -3.11 8.52 -21.00
CA VAL A 380 -3.97 9.62 -20.51
C VAL A 380 -3.72 9.87 -19.02
N PHE A 381 -3.62 8.83 -18.21
CA PHE A 381 -3.36 8.95 -16.77
C PHE A 381 -1.90 9.36 -16.43
N ALA A 382 -1.01 9.47 -17.43
CA ALA A 382 0.28 10.16 -17.28
C ALA A 382 0.14 11.71 -17.25
N LEU A 383 -0.95 12.27 -17.81
CA LEU A 383 -1.15 13.73 -17.88
C LEU A 383 -1.17 14.45 -16.53
N PRO A 384 -1.80 13.93 -15.45
CA PRO A 384 -1.73 14.56 -14.13
C PRO A 384 -0.30 14.82 -13.64
N TYR A 385 0.65 13.94 -13.97
CA TYR A 385 2.06 14.14 -13.60
C TYR A 385 2.72 15.27 -14.40
N LEU A 386 2.39 15.41 -15.68
CA LEU A 386 2.86 16.53 -16.50
C LEU A 386 2.30 17.86 -15.98
N VAL A 387 1.03 17.88 -15.60
CA VAL A 387 0.40 19.06 -14.95
C VAL A 387 1.08 19.38 -13.62
N THR A 388 1.33 18.37 -12.78
CA THR A 388 2.04 18.56 -11.50
C THR A 388 3.46 19.07 -11.73
N ALA A 389 4.20 18.53 -12.69
CA ALA A 389 5.53 19.01 -13.07
C ALA A 389 5.51 20.48 -13.53
N LEU A 390 4.56 20.84 -14.40
CA LEU A 390 4.38 22.22 -14.85
C LEU A 390 4.09 23.18 -13.68
N LEU A 391 3.18 22.80 -12.78
CA LEU A 391 2.85 23.60 -11.60
C LEU A 391 4.05 23.82 -10.68
N LEU A 392 4.94 22.80 -10.52
CA LEU A 392 6.16 22.94 -9.74
C LEU A 392 7.13 23.95 -10.36
N VAL A 393 7.28 23.95 -11.70
CA VAL A 393 8.13 24.91 -12.41
C VAL A 393 7.59 26.33 -12.32
N VAL A 394 6.28 26.52 -12.56
CA VAL A 394 5.63 27.84 -12.54
C VAL A 394 5.73 28.47 -11.15
N ARG A 395 5.45 27.72 -10.09
CA ARG A 395 5.56 28.22 -8.71
C ARG A 395 6.96 28.71 -8.38
N ARG A 396 8.00 27.98 -8.81
CA ARG A 396 9.38 28.39 -8.56
C ARG A 396 9.75 29.69 -9.26
N ARG A 397 9.27 29.92 -10.49
CA ARG A 397 9.49 31.19 -11.21
C ARG A 397 8.84 32.34 -10.44
N ALA A 398 7.61 32.16 -9.99
CA ALA A 398 6.90 33.20 -9.21
C ALA A 398 7.59 33.53 -7.87
N ASP A 399 8.19 32.52 -7.20
CA ASP A 399 8.93 32.72 -5.95
C ASP A 399 10.33 33.36 -6.20
N GLY A 400 10.94 33.16 -7.38
CA GLY A 400 12.22 33.75 -7.79
C GLY A 400 12.12 35.20 -8.26
N ASP A 401 10.98 35.57 -8.82
CA ASP A 401 10.74 36.98 -9.29
C ASP A 401 10.37 37.95 -8.15
N THR A 402 10.18 37.40 -6.92
CA THR A 402 9.82 38.18 -5.71
C THR A 402 10.99 38.42 -4.75
N GLN A 403 12.20 37.94 -5.08
CA GLN A 403 13.45 38.22 -4.36
C GLN A 403 14.35 39.19 -5.14
#